data_ee5a17b715fcec23851a924123312f46
#
_entry.id   ee5a17b715fcec23851a924123312f46
#
_cell.length_a   1.000
_cell.length_b   1.000
_cell.length_c   1.000
_cell.angle_alpha   90.00
_cell.angle_beta   90.00
_cell.angle_gamma   90.00
#
_symmetry.space_group_name_H-M   'P 1'
#
loop_
_entity.id
_entity.type
_entity.pdbx_description
1 polymer ?
#
loop_
_entity_poly.entity_id
_entity_poly.type
_entity_poly.pdbx_seq_one_letter_code
_entity_poly.pdbx_strand_id
1 'polypeptide(L)'
;MRTFSCVVVLCGLALAPGAWAADADDQPVDAANVATDVADGPAPDPEAEARRSREISAALEQFENSIATLEGEQGPFDPGLIEVLRDFARYQGELGQHAAAADLFERALAITRISHGLRSPEQVLVLQGLIDAHMAAGNWDLADDRAHLAFYLQKRLHAPDSPEYVAALLQYGQFKQQVFGGNRLSRSSLASIRDIEELQGLYSDVLAMSGRAVEETGEPLRTLGSRERFELLHARAVTEFQLAQFAMHSVPLGLDRPVERYISEFVCRDVVGQNGQVAQQCGTVRRENPAFRAWEMQRQMYSDRIRYAVSSLDESVRAAQAVLEENPALLLGENAISTSRMQDLQAMQQRAERDYRRSRMNW
;
A
#
# COMPACT_ATOMS: atom_id res chain seq x y z
N MET A 1 35.62 19.36 17.96
CA MET A 1 34.90 19.44 16.70
C MET A 1 35.27 18.23 15.86
N ARG A 2 34.54 17.18 15.92
CA ARG A 2 34.68 15.98 15.08
C ARG A 2 33.41 15.85 14.29
N THR A 3 33.48 16.07 13.00
CA THR A 3 32.40 15.91 12.04
C THR A 3 32.12 14.42 11.84
N PHE A 4 31.00 13.94 12.35
CA PHE A 4 30.46 12.63 12.00
C PHE A 4 29.79 12.73 10.65
N SER A 5 30.39 12.15 9.64
CA SER A 5 29.82 11.94 8.33
C SER A 5 28.91 10.71 8.43
N CYS A 6 27.61 10.93 8.46
CA CYS A 6 26.61 9.86 8.44
C CYS A 6 26.51 9.36 7.00
N VAL A 7 27.17 8.25 6.69
CA VAL A 7 27.00 7.52 5.43
C VAL A 7 25.68 6.74 5.55
N VAL A 8 24.63 7.25 4.91
CA VAL A 8 23.39 6.51 4.70
C VAL A 8 23.69 5.44 3.66
N VAL A 9 23.93 4.21 4.11
CA VAL A 9 23.98 3.03 3.25
C VAL A 9 22.53 2.69 2.88
N LEU A 10 22.11 3.14 1.70
CA LEU A 10 20.91 2.65 1.04
C LEU A 10 21.17 1.19 0.62
N CYS A 11 20.81 0.23 1.47
CA CYS A 11 20.65 -1.16 1.06
C CYS A 11 19.49 -1.22 0.05
N GLY A 12 19.85 -1.19 -1.22
CA GLY A 12 18.93 -1.47 -2.31
C GLY A 12 18.51 -2.94 -2.27
N LEU A 13 17.40 -3.24 -1.63
CA LEU A 13 16.66 -4.46 -1.87
C LEU A 13 16.04 -4.34 -3.26
N ALA A 14 16.73 -4.91 -4.25
CA ALA A 14 16.14 -5.19 -5.55
C ALA A 14 15.07 -6.27 -5.35
N LEU A 15 13.85 -5.83 -5.03
CA LEU A 15 12.67 -6.67 -5.14
C LEU A 15 12.40 -6.84 -6.64
N ALA A 16 12.58 -8.05 -7.12
CA ALA A 16 12.15 -8.45 -8.45
C ALA A 16 10.66 -8.08 -8.63
N PRO A 17 10.25 -7.50 -9.76
CA PRO A 17 8.86 -7.26 -10.04
C PRO A 17 8.14 -8.60 -10.04
N GLY A 18 7.22 -8.79 -9.06
CA GLY A 18 6.34 -9.94 -9.01
C GLY A 18 5.58 -10.02 -10.34
N ALA A 19 5.82 -11.09 -11.09
CA ALA A 19 5.05 -11.43 -12.26
C ALA A 19 3.59 -11.57 -11.84
N TRP A 20 2.78 -10.60 -12.20
CA TRP A 20 1.32 -10.71 -12.13
C TRP A 20 0.90 -11.72 -13.18
N ALA A 21 0.40 -12.86 -12.70
CA ALA A 21 -0.03 -13.97 -13.49
C ALA A 21 -0.95 -13.52 -14.62
N ALA A 22 -0.52 -13.83 -15.83
CA ALA A 22 -1.35 -13.84 -17.00
C ALA A 22 -2.47 -14.88 -16.85
N ASP A 23 -3.56 -14.62 -17.53
CA ASP A 23 -4.76 -15.41 -17.69
C ASP A 23 -4.53 -16.93 -17.53
N ALA A 24 -5.17 -17.52 -16.52
CA ALA A 24 -5.36 -18.95 -16.46
C ALA A 24 -6.50 -19.31 -17.42
N ASP A 25 -6.14 -19.70 -18.63
CA ASP A 25 -7.00 -20.52 -19.48
C ASP A 25 -7.21 -21.87 -18.78
N ASP A 26 -8.46 -22.13 -18.45
CA ASP A 26 -8.97 -23.32 -17.79
C ASP A 26 -8.84 -24.52 -18.75
N GLN A 27 -7.66 -25.14 -18.78
CA GLN A 27 -7.47 -26.45 -19.40
C GLN A 27 -7.16 -27.47 -18.29
N PRO A 28 -7.88 -28.58 -18.23
CA PRO A 28 -7.59 -29.62 -17.27
C PRO A 28 -6.25 -30.28 -17.63
N VAL A 29 -5.22 -29.96 -16.89
CA VAL A 29 -3.92 -30.66 -16.98
C VAL A 29 -4.04 -31.98 -16.23
N ASP A 30 -3.91 -33.07 -16.98
CA ASP A 30 -3.79 -34.41 -16.45
C ASP A 30 -2.71 -34.51 -15.36
N ALA A 31 -3.14 -34.80 -14.14
CA ALA A 31 -2.30 -34.87 -12.93
C ALA A 31 -1.34 -36.10 -12.90
N ALA A 32 -0.99 -36.69 -14.05
CA ALA A 32 -0.26 -37.93 -14.10
C ALA A 32 1.22 -37.79 -14.52
N ASN A 33 1.75 -36.58 -14.81
CA ASN A 33 3.12 -36.53 -15.37
C ASN A 33 3.99 -35.35 -14.86
N VAL A 34 3.82 -34.89 -13.61
CA VAL A 34 4.79 -34.01 -12.94
C VAL A 34 5.42 -34.76 -11.76
N ALA A 35 6.07 -35.87 -12.09
CA ALA A 35 7.02 -36.48 -11.17
C ALA A 35 8.41 -36.39 -11.83
N THR A 36 9.36 -35.86 -11.05
CA THR A 36 10.79 -35.96 -11.24
C THR A 36 11.43 -35.03 -12.29
N ASP A 37 11.69 -33.78 -11.88
CA ASP A 37 13.01 -33.15 -12.08
C ASP A 37 13.36 -32.29 -10.86
N VAL A 38 13.44 -32.92 -9.69
CA VAL A 38 14.20 -32.37 -8.57
C VAL A 38 15.65 -32.58 -8.97
N ALA A 39 16.29 -31.50 -9.45
CA ALA A 39 17.71 -31.47 -9.72
C ALA A 39 18.46 -32.09 -8.54
N ASP A 40 19.19 -33.15 -8.82
CA ASP A 40 20.09 -33.84 -7.93
C ASP A 40 21.29 -32.93 -7.67
N GLY A 41 21.06 -31.89 -6.81
CA GLY A 41 22.12 -31.09 -6.24
C GLY A 41 22.96 -32.00 -5.32
N PRO A 42 24.28 -31.81 -5.22
CA PRO A 42 25.10 -32.61 -4.33
C PRO A 42 24.50 -32.56 -2.92
N ALA A 43 24.34 -33.74 -2.30
CA ALA A 43 23.82 -33.86 -0.94
C ALA A 43 24.59 -32.89 -0.01
N PRO A 44 23.89 -32.12 0.86
CA PRO A 44 24.54 -31.17 1.73
C PRO A 44 25.58 -31.90 2.60
N ASP A 45 26.79 -31.32 2.68
CA ASP A 45 27.89 -31.86 3.48
C ASP A 45 27.48 -31.83 4.97
N PRO A 46 27.31 -32.99 5.63
CA PRO A 46 26.85 -33.07 7.01
C PRO A 46 27.81 -32.40 7.99
N GLU A 47 29.10 -32.29 7.66
CA GLU A 47 30.10 -31.58 8.48
C GLU A 47 29.94 -30.06 8.35
N ALA A 48 29.57 -29.57 7.16
CA ALA A 48 29.28 -28.16 6.93
C ALA A 48 28.00 -27.72 7.67
N GLU A 49 26.96 -28.56 7.66
CA GLU A 49 25.72 -28.32 8.42
C GLU A 49 25.97 -28.31 9.93
N ALA A 50 26.74 -29.28 10.43
CA ALA A 50 27.09 -29.34 11.85
C ALA A 50 27.97 -28.15 12.30
N ARG A 51 28.85 -27.63 11.43
CA ARG A 51 29.61 -26.40 11.69
C ARG A 51 28.67 -25.18 11.75
N ARG A 52 27.80 -25.01 10.76
CA ARG A 52 26.83 -23.90 10.71
C ARG A 52 25.90 -23.92 11.93
N SER A 53 25.42 -25.08 12.34
CA SER A 53 24.57 -25.21 13.55
C SER A 53 25.32 -24.79 14.82
N ARG A 54 26.60 -25.14 14.97
CA ARG A 54 27.42 -24.70 16.11
C ARG A 54 27.69 -23.22 16.10
N GLU A 55 27.96 -22.62 14.93
CA GLU A 55 28.15 -21.18 14.76
C GLU A 55 26.90 -20.40 15.14
N ILE A 56 25.72 -20.87 14.68
CA ILE A 56 24.44 -20.26 15.04
C ILE A 56 24.22 -20.33 16.56
N SER A 57 24.41 -21.51 17.17
CA SER A 57 24.22 -21.67 18.62
C SER A 57 25.14 -20.77 19.43
N ALA A 58 26.40 -20.65 19.03
CA ALA A 58 27.39 -19.78 19.68
C ALA A 58 27.02 -18.29 19.53
N ALA A 59 26.50 -17.87 18.37
CA ALA A 59 26.06 -16.50 18.16
C ALA A 59 24.84 -16.16 19.01
N LEU A 60 23.84 -17.06 19.09
CA LEU A 60 22.66 -16.88 19.97
C LEU A 60 23.07 -16.75 21.44
N GLU A 61 23.93 -17.64 21.92
CA GLU A 61 24.48 -17.59 23.30
C GLU A 61 25.22 -16.27 23.56
N GLN A 62 25.99 -15.77 22.60
CA GLN A 62 26.67 -14.50 22.70
C GLN A 62 25.69 -13.32 22.87
N PHE A 63 24.63 -13.25 22.09
CA PHE A 63 23.59 -12.22 22.23
C PHE A 63 22.91 -12.29 23.60
N GLU A 64 22.48 -13.49 24.04
CA GLU A 64 21.82 -13.70 25.32
C GLU A 64 22.74 -13.27 26.48
N ASN A 65 24.03 -13.66 26.45
CA ASN A 65 25.00 -13.26 27.46
C ASN A 65 25.26 -11.74 27.48
N SER A 66 25.29 -11.09 26.31
CA SER A 66 25.43 -9.65 26.19
C SER A 66 24.25 -8.91 26.81
N ILE A 67 23.02 -9.38 26.54
CA ILE A 67 21.80 -8.83 27.14
C ILE A 67 21.84 -9.04 28.65
N ALA A 68 22.10 -10.25 29.14
CA ALA A 68 22.13 -10.56 30.57
C ALA A 68 23.16 -9.72 31.32
N THR A 69 24.34 -9.48 30.74
CA THR A 69 25.38 -8.64 31.31
C THR A 69 24.92 -7.19 31.45
N LEU A 70 24.39 -6.59 30.37
CA LEU A 70 23.91 -5.22 30.41
C LEU A 70 22.75 -5.05 31.39
N GLU A 71 21.82 -6.01 31.43
CA GLU A 71 20.70 -5.99 32.40
C GLU A 71 21.20 -6.08 33.85
N GLY A 72 22.19 -6.92 34.08
CA GLY A 72 22.78 -7.08 35.43
C GLY A 72 23.53 -5.86 35.91
N GLU A 73 24.21 -5.15 35.00
CA GLU A 73 25.06 -3.99 35.35
C GLU A 73 24.25 -2.67 35.38
N GLN A 74 23.32 -2.48 34.46
CA GLN A 74 22.67 -1.18 34.18
C GLN A 74 21.16 -1.23 34.27
N GLY A 75 20.60 -2.43 34.37
CA GLY A 75 19.18 -2.67 34.53
C GLY A 75 18.43 -2.97 33.22
N PRO A 76 17.17 -3.45 33.31
CA PRO A 76 16.41 -3.99 32.16
C PRO A 76 15.92 -2.95 31.15
N PHE A 77 16.10 -1.67 31.44
CA PHE A 77 15.68 -0.55 30.58
C PHE A 77 16.87 0.33 30.14
N ASP A 78 18.07 -0.20 30.23
CA ASP A 78 19.26 0.53 29.81
C ASP A 78 19.23 0.82 28.29
N PRO A 79 19.52 2.05 27.84
CA PRO A 79 19.55 2.41 26.43
C PRO A 79 20.53 1.58 25.60
N GLY A 80 21.62 1.08 26.19
CA GLY A 80 22.60 0.22 25.53
C GLY A 80 22.01 -1.11 25.04
N LEU A 81 20.90 -1.56 25.65
CA LEU A 81 20.19 -2.75 25.21
C LEU A 81 19.51 -2.56 23.83
N ILE A 82 19.19 -1.33 23.42
CA ILE A 82 18.46 -1.08 22.16
C ILE A 82 19.22 -1.62 20.95
N GLU A 83 20.52 -1.34 20.87
CA GLU A 83 21.35 -1.79 19.76
C GLU A 83 21.51 -3.32 19.76
N VAL A 84 21.84 -3.90 20.91
CA VAL A 84 22.01 -5.36 21.05
C VAL A 84 20.73 -6.11 20.71
N LEU A 85 19.57 -5.64 21.20
CA LEU A 85 18.27 -6.23 20.89
C LEU A 85 17.91 -6.13 19.41
N ARG A 86 18.22 -5.00 18.77
CA ARG A 86 17.99 -4.82 17.31
C ARG A 86 18.89 -5.74 16.48
N ASP A 87 20.15 -5.90 16.87
CA ASP A 87 21.09 -6.78 16.16
C ASP A 87 20.69 -8.24 16.34
N PHE A 88 20.29 -8.62 17.55
CA PHE A 88 19.76 -9.96 17.82
C PHE A 88 18.46 -10.23 17.05
N ALA A 89 17.54 -9.27 17.02
CA ALA A 89 16.30 -9.38 16.24
C ALA A 89 16.57 -9.58 14.75
N ARG A 90 17.52 -8.83 14.17
CA ARG A 90 17.92 -9.03 12.75
C ARG A 90 18.48 -10.41 12.52
N TYR A 91 19.34 -10.89 13.40
CA TYR A 91 19.93 -12.23 13.31
C TYR A 91 18.86 -13.32 13.40
N GLN A 92 17.88 -13.19 14.31
CA GLN A 92 16.73 -14.10 14.40
C GLN A 92 15.90 -14.08 13.11
N GLY A 93 15.69 -12.90 12.52
CA GLY A 93 15.01 -12.75 11.22
C GLY A 93 15.74 -13.47 10.08
N GLU A 94 17.08 -13.39 10.02
CA GLU A 94 17.90 -14.09 9.03
C GLU A 94 17.83 -15.62 9.20
N LEU A 95 17.59 -16.10 10.41
CA LEU A 95 17.34 -17.52 10.72
C LEU A 95 15.89 -17.95 10.42
N GLY A 96 15.03 -17.04 9.93
CA GLY A 96 13.62 -17.31 9.68
C GLY A 96 12.73 -17.31 10.93
N GLN A 97 13.28 -16.95 12.10
CA GLN A 97 12.56 -16.89 13.37
C GLN A 97 11.89 -15.52 13.56
N HIS A 98 11.01 -15.18 12.62
CA HIS A 98 10.42 -13.84 12.51
C HIS A 98 9.58 -13.42 13.71
N ALA A 99 8.91 -14.36 14.38
CA ALA A 99 8.14 -14.08 15.60
C ALA A 99 9.06 -13.68 16.76
N ALA A 100 10.16 -14.41 16.98
CA ALA A 100 11.17 -14.07 17.98
C ALA A 100 11.86 -12.73 17.66
N ALA A 101 12.11 -12.46 16.39
CA ALA A 101 12.61 -11.16 15.94
C ALA A 101 11.66 -10.01 16.30
N ALA A 102 10.33 -10.19 16.08
CA ALA A 102 9.34 -9.20 16.43
C ALA A 102 9.30 -8.94 17.95
N ASP A 103 9.37 -9.95 18.78
CA ASP A 103 9.39 -9.80 20.25
C ASP A 103 10.61 -9.00 20.72
N LEU A 104 11.78 -9.23 20.13
CA LEU A 104 13.01 -8.48 20.43
C LEU A 104 12.90 -7.01 20.00
N PHE A 105 12.34 -6.74 18.82
CA PHE A 105 12.07 -5.36 18.37
C PHE A 105 11.03 -4.66 19.24
N GLU A 106 9.96 -5.33 19.70
CA GLU A 106 8.98 -4.75 20.63
C GLU A 106 9.65 -4.36 21.95
N ARG A 107 10.53 -5.21 22.46
CA ARG A 107 11.31 -4.91 23.64
C ARG A 107 12.23 -3.70 23.43
N ALA A 108 12.97 -3.65 22.32
CA ALA A 108 13.79 -2.51 21.95
C ALA A 108 12.97 -1.22 21.83
N LEU A 109 11.77 -1.29 21.25
CA LEU A 109 10.84 -0.17 21.14
C LEU A 109 10.39 0.34 22.51
N ALA A 110 10.07 -0.55 23.44
CA ALA A 110 9.71 -0.18 24.80
C ALA A 110 10.83 0.57 25.52
N ILE A 111 12.08 0.07 25.44
CA ILE A 111 13.25 0.72 26.01
C ILE A 111 13.48 2.09 25.33
N THR A 112 13.39 2.16 24.00
CA THR A 112 13.54 3.43 23.27
C THR A 112 12.54 4.49 23.73
N ARG A 113 11.29 4.10 23.97
CA ARG A 113 10.25 5.01 24.47
C ARG A 113 10.50 5.51 25.89
N ILE A 114 11.02 4.65 26.75
CA ILE A 114 11.36 5.00 28.13
C ILE A 114 12.58 5.94 28.15
N SER A 115 13.60 5.65 27.37
CA SER A 115 14.86 6.38 27.39
C SER A 115 14.85 7.69 26.60
N HIS A 116 14.22 7.70 25.42
CA HIS A 116 14.24 8.83 24.48
C HIS A 116 12.88 9.52 24.32
N GLY A 117 11.81 8.96 24.91
CA GLY A 117 10.46 9.50 24.86
C GLY A 117 9.61 9.01 23.67
N LEU A 118 8.31 9.28 23.78
CA LEU A 118 7.30 8.76 22.84
C LEU A 118 7.36 9.37 21.44
N ARG A 119 8.12 10.43 21.23
CA ARG A 119 8.24 11.14 19.93
C ARG A 119 9.66 11.17 19.41
N SER A 120 10.50 10.27 19.88
CA SER A 120 11.90 10.27 19.49
C SER A 120 12.11 9.68 18.09
N PRO A 121 13.02 10.24 17.28
CA PRO A 121 13.36 9.72 15.96
C PRO A 121 13.98 8.33 16.03
N GLU A 122 14.62 7.95 17.14
CA GLU A 122 15.24 6.65 17.36
C GLU A 122 14.22 5.50 17.26
N GLN A 123 12.93 5.77 17.53
CA GLN A 123 11.90 4.75 17.36
C GLN A 123 11.72 4.31 15.91
N VAL A 124 12.00 5.19 14.94
CA VAL A 124 11.72 4.91 13.52
C VAL A 124 12.52 3.69 13.03
N LEU A 125 13.80 3.60 13.41
CA LEU A 125 14.65 2.46 13.03
C LEU A 125 14.19 1.14 13.67
N VAL A 126 13.70 1.20 14.91
CA VAL A 126 13.18 0.01 15.60
C VAL A 126 11.85 -0.42 14.99
N LEU A 127 10.97 0.55 14.71
CA LEU A 127 9.68 0.30 14.05
C LEU A 127 9.86 -0.30 12.66
N GLN A 128 10.88 0.13 11.91
CA GLN A 128 11.15 -0.43 10.59
C GLN A 128 11.47 -1.94 10.69
N GLY A 129 12.41 -2.32 11.58
CA GLY A 129 12.71 -3.75 11.78
C GLY A 129 11.52 -4.56 12.29
N LEU A 130 10.67 -3.95 13.12
CA LEU A 130 9.44 -4.58 13.61
C LEU A 130 8.40 -4.79 12.50
N ILE A 131 8.24 -3.83 11.59
CA ILE A 131 7.37 -3.96 10.41
C ILE A 131 7.86 -5.13 9.54
N ASP A 132 9.16 -5.17 9.23
CA ASP A 132 9.74 -6.21 8.41
C ASP A 132 9.58 -7.60 9.04
N ALA A 133 9.80 -7.71 10.37
CA ALA A 133 9.60 -8.96 11.11
C ALA A 133 8.13 -9.43 11.09
N HIS A 134 7.17 -8.52 11.28
CA HIS A 134 5.76 -8.85 11.21
C HIS A 134 5.32 -9.24 9.80
N MET A 135 5.80 -8.54 8.76
CA MET A 135 5.53 -8.90 7.36
C MET A 135 6.04 -10.31 7.04
N ALA A 136 7.28 -10.62 7.43
CA ALA A 136 7.90 -11.93 7.22
C ALA A 136 7.20 -13.05 8.01
N ALA A 137 6.66 -12.74 9.20
CA ALA A 137 5.82 -13.65 9.98
C ALA A 137 4.39 -13.80 9.45
N GLY A 138 3.99 -13.02 8.44
CA GLY A 138 2.61 -13.00 7.92
C GLY A 138 1.61 -12.22 8.79
N ASN A 139 2.07 -11.50 9.79
CA ASN A 139 1.25 -10.72 10.73
C ASN A 139 0.97 -9.31 10.17
N TRP A 140 0.25 -9.26 9.05
CA TRP A 140 0.04 -8.04 8.26
C TRP A 140 -0.69 -6.92 9.00
N ASP A 141 -1.67 -7.25 9.86
CA ASP A 141 -2.41 -6.26 10.65
C ASP A 141 -1.49 -5.56 11.66
N LEU A 142 -0.59 -6.31 12.33
CA LEU A 142 0.41 -5.74 13.23
C LEU A 142 1.44 -4.90 12.47
N ALA A 143 1.89 -5.38 11.31
CA ALA A 143 2.78 -4.59 10.44
C ALA A 143 2.13 -3.26 10.04
N ASP A 144 0.83 -3.26 9.71
CA ASP A 144 0.07 -2.06 9.33
C ASP A 144 -0.03 -1.05 10.48
N ASP A 145 -0.33 -1.50 11.69
CA ASP A 145 -0.34 -0.65 12.88
C ASP A 145 1.02 0.00 13.15
N ARG A 146 2.11 -0.76 12.98
CA ARG A 146 3.48 -0.26 13.18
C ARG A 146 3.91 0.68 12.04
N ALA A 147 3.54 0.41 10.80
CA ALA A 147 3.81 1.29 9.66
C ALA A 147 3.09 2.63 9.81
N HIS A 148 1.82 2.60 10.24
CA HIS A 148 1.07 3.82 10.53
C HIS A 148 1.73 4.64 11.65
N LEU A 149 2.18 4.01 12.73
CA LEU A 149 2.89 4.68 13.81
C LEU A 149 4.22 5.28 13.33
N ALA A 150 5.02 4.54 12.55
CA ALA A 150 6.28 5.03 11.99
C ALA A 150 6.06 6.28 11.13
N PHE A 151 5.07 6.24 10.22
CA PHE A 151 4.73 7.38 9.38
C PHE A 151 4.19 8.57 10.21
N TYR A 152 3.36 8.32 11.23
CA TYR A 152 2.89 9.36 12.15
C TYR A 152 4.05 10.10 12.84
N LEU A 153 5.07 9.36 13.30
CA LEU A 153 6.26 9.96 13.89
C LEU A 153 7.02 10.82 12.88
N GLN A 154 7.27 10.30 11.68
CA GLN A 154 7.94 11.03 10.61
C GLN A 154 7.21 12.32 10.24
N LYS A 155 5.87 12.26 10.13
CA LYS A 155 5.02 13.43 9.89
C LYS A 155 5.12 14.50 10.98
N ARG A 156 5.49 14.11 12.19
CA ARG A 156 5.69 15.05 13.32
C ARG A 156 7.11 15.59 13.40
N LEU A 157 8.07 14.86 12.90
CA LEU A 157 9.48 15.22 12.96
C LEU A 157 9.91 16.10 11.79
N HIS A 158 9.27 15.95 10.65
CA HIS A 158 9.68 16.59 9.39
C HIS A 158 8.58 17.43 8.79
N ALA A 159 8.99 18.52 8.14
CA ALA A 159 8.07 19.38 7.38
C ALA A 159 7.59 18.63 6.12
N PRO A 160 6.35 18.86 5.66
CA PRO A 160 5.77 18.13 4.51
C PRO A 160 6.53 18.27 3.20
N ASP A 161 7.36 19.32 3.05
CA ASP A 161 8.21 19.59 1.89
C ASP A 161 9.66 19.11 2.06
N SER A 162 9.98 18.51 3.21
CA SER A 162 11.33 17.99 3.46
C SER A 162 11.57 16.65 2.75
N PRO A 163 12.82 16.33 2.34
CA PRO A 163 13.16 15.05 1.72
C PRO A 163 12.88 13.88 2.63
N GLU A 164 13.09 14.08 3.94
CA GLU A 164 12.85 13.05 4.95
C GLU A 164 11.36 12.69 5.02
N TYR A 165 10.47 13.69 4.95
CA TYR A 165 9.04 13.46 4.89
C TYR A 165 8.64 12.74 3.59
N VAL A 166 9.16 13.20 2.44
CA VAL A 166 8.89 12.58 1.14
C VAL A 166 9.35 11.12 1.12
N ALA A 167 10.56 10.85 1.63
CA ALA A 167 11.07 9.47 1.72
C ALA A 167 10.18 8.60 2.63
N ALA A 168 9.76 9.12 3.78
CA ALA A 168 8.86 8.42 4.69
C ALA A 168 7.47 8.17 4.07
N LEU A 169 6.92 9.14 3.34
CA LEU A 169 5.65 9.00 2.63
C LEU A 169 5.74 7.94 1.52
N LEU A 170 6.81 7.93 0.75
CA LEU A 170 7.04 6.93 -0.29
C LEU A 170 7.17 5.52 0.30
N GLN A 171 7.90 5.37 1.40
CA GLN A 171 8.05 4.10 2.09
C GLN A 171 6.72 3.60 2.67
N TYR A 172 5.98 4.47 3.36
CA TYR A 172 4.65 4.16 3.86
C TYR A 172 3.68 3.79 2.74
N GLY A 173 3.71 4.54 1.64
CA GLY A 173 2.89 4.29 0.48
C GLY A 173 3.19 2.95 -0.20
N GLN A 174 4.46 2.60 -0.35
CA GLN A 174 4.87 1.30 -0.89
C GLN A 174 4.33 0.15 -0.03
N PHE A 175 4.44 0.26 1.29
CA PHE A 175 3.85 -0.71 2.22
C PHE A 175 2.33 -0.82 2.03
N LYS A 176 1.60 0.30 2.03
CA LYS A 176 0.13 0.31 1.84
C LYS A 176 -0.30 -0.26 0.49
N GLN A 177 0.41 0.05 -0.58
CA GLN A 177 0.15 -0.50 -1.92
C GLN A 177 0.34 -2.02 -1.96
N GLN A 178 1.38 -2.54 -1.30
CA GLN A 178 1.65 -3.97 -1.20
C GLN A 178 0.55 -4.70 -0.40
N VAL A 179 0.14 -4.12 0.72
CA VAL A 179 -0.91 -4.67 1.59
C VAL A 179 -2.26 -4.70 0.88
N PHE A 180 -2.62 -3.59 0.22
CA PHE A 180 -3.88 -3.47 -0.52
C PHE A 180 -3.92 -4.39 -1.74
N GLY A 181 -2.88 -4.36 -2.58
CA GLY A 181 -2.79 -5.19 -3.78
C GLY A 181 -2.79 -6.69 -3.47
N GLY A 182 -2.21 -7.10 -2.33
CA GLY A 182 -2.20 -8.49 -1.87
C GLY A 182 -3.43 -8.90 -1.05
N ASN A 183 -4.37 -7.99 -0.78
CA ASN A 183 -5.53 -8.19 0.12
C ASN A 183 -5.11 -8.86 1.44
N ARG A 184 -4.06 -8.31 2.08
CA ARG A 184 -3.35 -8.93 3.21
C ARG A 184 -3.99 -8.67 4.57
N LEU A 185 -4.84 -7.63 4.70
CA LEU A 185 -5.45 -7.26 6.00
C LEU A 185 -6.73 -8.04 6.27
N SER A 186 -6.95 -8.35 7.54
CA SER A 186 -8.17 -9.00 8.01
C SER A 186 -9.39 -8.07 8.03
N ARG A 187 -9.15 -6.76 8.03
CA ARG A 187 -10.21 -5.75 8.03
C ARG A 187 -10.95 -5.66 6.69
N SER A 188 -12.14 -5.07 6.72
CA SER A 188 -12.98 -4.97 5.53
C SER A 188 -12.28 -4.23 4.37
N SER A 189 -12.57 -4.65 3.15
CA SER A 189 -12.07 -4.01 1.93
C SER A 189 -12.40 -2.51 1.86
N LEU A 190 -13.51 -2.06 2.48
CA LEU A 190 -13.88 -0.64 2.55
C LEU A 190 -12.91 0.19 3.41
N ALA A 191 -12.43 -0.36 4.53
CA ALA A 191 -11.42 0.31 5.35
C ALA A 191 -10.08 0.43 4.60
N SER A 192 -9.68 -0.64 3.91
CA SER A 192 -8.46 -0.65 3.11
C SER A 192 -8.51 0.36 1.95
N ILE A 193 -9.69 0.55 1.31
CA ILE A 193 -9.86 1.57 0.26
C ILE A 193 -9.66 2.97 0.83
N ARG A 194 -10.25 3.27 1.99
CA ARG A 194 -10.10 4.58 2.62
C ARG A 194 -8.63 4.92 2.85
N ASP A 195 -7.83 3.96 3.30
CA ASP A 195 -6.40 4.16 3.50
C ASP A 195 -5.67 4.52 2.19
N ILE A 196 -6.05 3.85 1.09
CA ILE A 196 -5.46 4.10 -0.23
C ILE A 196 -5.93 5.44 -0.80
N GLU A 197 -7.19 5.84 -0.58
CA GLU A 197 -7.70 7.17 -0.94
C GLU A 197 -7.01 8.28 -0.13
N GLU A 198 -6.76 8.07 1.17
CA GLU A 198 -5.99 8.99 2.01
C GLU A 198 -4.54 9.12 1.51
N LEU A 199 -3.91 8.00 1.16
CA LEU A 199 -2.56 7.99 0.60
C LEU A 199 -2.47 8.78 -0.71
N GLN A 200 -3.45 8.63 -1.62
CA GLN A 200 -3.54 9.42 -2.84
C GLN A 200 -3.63 10.93 -2.52
N GLY A 201 -4.41 11.29 -1.50
CA GLY A 201 -4.51 12.66 -1.00
C GLY A 201 -3.16 13.20 -0.52
N LEU A 202 -2.43 12.43 0.28
CA LEU A 202 -1.11 12.82 0.79
C LEU A 202 -0.11 13.08 -0.34
N TYR A 203 -0.06 12.23 -1.37
CA TYR A 203 0.80 12.47 -2.54
C TYR A 203 0.42 13.75 -3.27
N SER A 204 -0.89 13.97 -3.46
CA SER A 204 -1.41 15.16 -4.15
C SER A 204 -1.09 16.44 -3.39
N ASP A 205 -1.20 16.43 -2.06
CA ASP A 205 -0.89 17.57 -1.20
C ASP A 205 0.60 17.96 -1.29
N VAL A 206 1.51 16.98 -1.22
CA VAL A 206 2.96 17.25 -1.34
C VAL A 206 3.31 17.79 -2.72
N LEU A 207 2.75 17.19 -3.78
CA LEU A 207 2.96 17.67 -5.16
C LEU A 207 2.40 19.11 -5.37
N ALA A 208 1.24 19.41 -4.77
CA ALA A 208 0.62 20.73 -4.87
C ALA A 208 1.38 21.80 -4.07
N MET A 209 1.93 21.46 -2.89
CA MET A 209 2.74 22.36 -2.10
C MET A 209 3.99 22.79 -2.84
N SER A 210 4.67 21.88 -3.52
CA SER A 210 5.87 22.17 -4.31
C SER A 210 5.63 23.14 -5.48
N GLY A 211 4.39 23.23 -5.99
CA GLY A 211 4.01 24.14 -7.09
C GLY A 211 3.59 25.54 -6.63
N ARG A 212 3.05 25.66 -5.40
CA ARG A 212 2.55 26.97 -4.86
C ARG A 212 3.61 27.84 -4.21
N ALA A 213 4.74 27.24 -3.85
CA ALA A 213 5.78 27.90 -3.07
C ALA A 213 6.40 29.15 -3.70
N VAL A 214 6.22 29.35 -5.00
CA VAL A 214 6.83 30.46 -5.75
C VAL A 214 5.96 31.72 -5.74
N GLU A 215 4.64 31.59 -5.50
CA GLU A 215 3.72 32.74 -5.70
C GLU A 215 3.40 33.57 -4.44
N GLU A 216 3.41 32.99 -3.24
CA GLU A 216 2.80 33.67 -2.08
C GLU A 216 3.78 34.31 -1.08
N THR A 217 5.01 33.86 -0.94
CA THR A 217 5.89 34.30 0.17
C THR A 217 7.19 35.00 -0.23
N GLY A 218 7.57 34.98 -1.53
CA GLY A 218 8.84 35.55 -1.97
C GLY A 218 10.10 34.89 -1.44
N GLU A 219 9.96 33.90 -0.55
CA GLU A 219 11.04 33.02 -0.12
C GLU A 219 10.97 31.70 -0.92
N PRO A 220 12.11 31.16 -1.37
CA PRO A 220 12.12 29.88 -2.03
C PRO A 220 11.79 28.81 -0.97
N LEU A 221 10.51 28.48 -0.82
CA LEU A 221 10.14 27.20 -0.27
C LEU A 221 10.88 26.12 -1.10
N ARG A 222 11.40 25.14 -0.45
CA ARG A 222 12.19 24.11 -1.09
C ARG A 222 11.38 23.45 -2.21
N THR A 223 11.77 23.67 -3.44
CA THR A 223 11.20 22.95 -4.58
C THR A 223 11.63 21.50 -4.48
N LEU A 224 10.68 20.58 -4.57
CA LEU A 224 10.97 19.15 -4.72
C LEU A 224 11.96 18.94 -5.88
N GLY A 225 13.00 18.15 -5.66
CA GLY A 225 13.89 17.74 -6.73
C GLY A 225 13.10 16.98 -7.81
N SER A 226 13.55 17.06 -9.06
CA SER A 226 12.88 16.37 -10.18
C SER A 226 12.74 14.86 -9.92
N ARG A 227 13.70 14.25 -9.23
CA ARG A 227 13.65 12.84 -8.83
C ARG A 227 12.54 12.58 -7.82
N GLU A 228 12.48 13.36 -6.74
CA GLU A 228 11.46 13.22 -5.70
C GLU A 228 10.06 13.41 -6.31
N ARG A 229 9.92 14.39 -7.21
CA ARG A 229 8.67 14.64 -7.95
C ARG A 229 8.27 13.45 -8.82
N PHE A 230 9.22 12.84 -9.54
CA PHE A 230 8.96 11.63 -10.31
C PHE A 230 8.52 10.46 -9.41
N GLU A 231 9.23 10.22 -8.29
CA GLU A 231 8.90 9.15 -7.35
C GLU A 231 7.49 9.30 -6.77
N LEU A 232 7.10 10.51 -6.40
CA LEU A 232 5.75 10.80 -5.90
C LEU A 232 4.68 10.60 -6.98
N LEU A 233 4.92 11.05 -8.21
CA LEU A 233 4.00 10.84 -9.33
C LEU A 233 3.87 9.37 -9.69
N HIS A 234 4.97 8.63 -9.65
CA HIS A 234 4.97 7.19 -9.86
C HIS A 234 4.14 6.49 -8.77
N ALA A 235 4.40 6.79 -7.50
CA ALA A 235 3.69 6.19 -6.38
C ALA A 235 2.18 6.54 -6.41
N ARG A 236 1.84 7.79 -6.75
CA ARG A 236 0.46 8.23 -6.96
C ARG A 236 -0.21 7.45 -8.10
N ALA A 237 0.45 7.31 -9.24
CA ALA A 237 -0.09 6.56 -10.39
C ALA A 237 -0.36 5.09 -10.05
N VAL A 238 0.54 4.41 -9.31
CA VAL A 238 0.32 3.04 -8.83
C VAL A 238 -0.91 2.97 -7.93
N THR A 239 -1.07 3.92 -7.02
CA THR A 239 -2.23 4.01 -6.12
C THR A 239 -3.53 4.20 -6.90
N GLU A 240 -3.55 5.10 -7.88
CA GLU A 240 -4.71 5.37 -8.74
C GLU A 240 -5.07 4.17 -9.62
N PHE A 241 -4.07 3.45 -10.11
CA PHE A 241 -4.29 2.19 -10.82
C PHE A 241 -4.97 1.15 -9.93
N GLN A 242 -4.50 0.97 -8.69
CA GLN A 242 -5.11 0.04 -7.74
C GLN A 242 -6.55 0.44 -7.40
N LEU A 243 -6.83 1.73 -7.19
CA LEU A 243 -8.19 2.24 -6.97
C LEU A 243 -9.10 2.00 -8.18
N ALA A 244 -8.59 2.24 -9.39
CA ALA A 244 -9.34 1.98 -10.62
C ALA A 244 -9.67 0.49 -10.79
N GLN A 245 -8.69 -0.39 -10.59
CA GLN A 245 -8.88 -1.84 -10.64
C GLN A 245 -9.90 -2.29 -9.60
N PHE A 246 -9.74 -1.84 -8.35
CA PHE A 246 -10.69 -2.17 -7.30
C PHE A 246 -12.11 -1.70 -7.66
N ALA A 247 -12.26 -0.44 -8.09
CA ALA A 247 -13.56 0.10 -8.48
C ALA A 247 -14.21 -0.68 -9.63
N MET A 248 -13.44 -1.14 -10.62
CA MET A 248 -13.95 -1.91 -11.75
C MET A 248 -14.36 -3.35 -11.39
N HIS A 249 -13.71 -3.96 -10.38
CA HIS A 249 -14.00 -5.35 -9.99
C HIS A 249 -14.94 -5.48 -8.78
N SER A 250 -15.12 -4.40 -8.01
CA SER A 250 -15.97 -4.40 -6.82
C SER A 250 -17.31 -3.75 -7.10
N VAL A 251 -18.13 -4.40 -7.95
CA VAL A 251 -19.48 -3.92 -8.26
C VAL A 251 -20.34 -3.94 -7.01
N PRO A 252 -20.96 -2.82 -6.59
CA PRO A 252 -21.86 -2.81 -5.45
C PRO A 252 -23.03 -3.78 -5.63
N LEU A 253 -23.40 -4.46 -4.54
CA LEU A 253 -24.54 -5.38 -4.54
C LEU A 253 -25.80 -4.70 -5.08
N GLY A 254 -26.43 -5.33 -6.06
CA GLY A 254 -27.66 -4.87 -6.68
C GLY A 254 -27.47 -3.96 -7.89
N LEU A 255 -26.24 -3.51 -8.20
CA LEU A 255 -25.99 -2.78 -9.46
C LEU A 255 -25.86 -3.70 -10.67
N ASP A 256 -25.55 -4.95 -10.47
CA ASP A 256 -25.49 -6.02 -11.49
C ASP A 256 -26.87 -6.39 -12.05
N ARG A 257 -27.94 -6.03 -11.36
CA ARG A 257 -29.31 -6.31 -11.77
C ARG A 257 -30.03 -5.03 -12.18
N PRO A 258 -30.42 -4.90 -13.46
CA PRO A 258 -31.16 -3.75 -13.89
C PRO A 258 -32.54 -3.71 -13.19
N VAL A 259 -32.89 -2.54 -12.68
CA VAL A 259 -34.19 -2.29 -12.07
C VAL A 259 -35.14 -1.75 -13.15
N GLU A 260 -36.33 -2.29 -13.25
CA GLU A 260 -37.30 -1.78 -14.20
C GLU A 260 -37.71 -0.33 -13.87
N ARG A 261 -37.66 0.53 -14.87
CA ARG A 261 -37.98 1.96 -14.71
C ARG A 261 -39.43 2.18 -14.32
N TYR A 262 -40.35 1.32 -14.78
CA TYR A 262 -41.77 1.45 -14.53
C TYR A 262 -42.32 0.19 -13.90
N ILE A 263 -43.14 0.37 -12.89
CA ILE A 263 -43.95 -0.69 -12.28
C ILE A 263 -45.44 -0.47 -12.60
N SER A 264 -46.17 -1.57 -12.72
CA SER A 264 -47.60 -1.54 -12.86
C SER A 264 -48.25 -1.69 -11.49
N GLU A 265 -48.98 -0.70 -11.05
CA GLU A 265 -49.69 -0.67 -9.77
C GLU A 265 -51.19 -0.71 -10.00
N PHE A 266 -51.86 -1.60 -9.27
CA PHE A 266 -53.34 -1.66 -9.33
C PHE A 266 -53.89 -0.65 -8.31
N VAL A 267 -54.53 0.39 -8.84
CA VAL A 267 -55.03 1.49 -8.02
C VAL A 267 -56.53 1.56 -8.16
N CYS A 268 -57.24 1.64 -7.04
CA CYS A 268 -58.67 1.90 -7.00
C CYS A 268 -58.93 3.35 -6.59
N ARG A 269 -59.78 4.05 -7.32
CA ARG A 269 -60.20 5.41 -7.01
C ARG A 269 -61.73 5.43 -6.86
N ASP A 270 -62.19 6.16 -5.86
CA ASP A 270 -63.60 6.46 -5.72
C ASP A 270 -64.01 7.52 -6.75
N VAL A 271 -64.95 7.18 -7.61
CA VAL A 271 -65.47 8.08 -8.65
C VAL A 271 -66.93 8.37 -8.31
N VAL A 272 -67.26 9.65 -8.21
CA VAL A 272 -68.66 10.09 -8.00
C VAL A 272 -69.37 10.14 -9.34
N GLY A 273 -70.34 9.26 -9.54
CA GLY A 273 -71.14 9.23 -10.71
C GLY A 273 -72.15 10.43 -10.80
N GLN A 274 -72.73 10.65 -11.96
CA GLN A 274 -73.68 11.78 -12.20
C GLN A 274 -74.90 11.80 -11.24
N ASN A 275 -75.21 10.70 -10.59
CA ASN A 275 -76.29 10.54 -9.63
C ASN A 275 -75.83 10.70 -8.15
N GLY A 276 -74.58 11.19 -7.88
CA GLY A 276 -74.05 11.34 -6.55
C GLY A 276 -73.62 10.01 -5.90
N GLN A 277 -73.70 8.89 -6.59
CA GLN A 277 -73.22 7.60 -6.06
C GLN A 277 -71.74 7.47 -6.21
N VAL A 278 -71.11 7.02 -5.17
CA VAL A 278 -69.63 6.73 -5.14
C VAL A 278 -69.41 5.29 -5.63
N ALA A 279 -68.76 5.12 -6.74
CA ALA A 279 -68.37 3.82 -7.27
C ALA A 279 -66.84 3.72 -7.28
N GLN A 280 -66.31 2.58 -6.86
CA GLN A 280 -64.87 2.32 -6.90
C GLN A 280 -64.47 1.87 -8.30
N GLN A 281 -63.65 2.68 -8.97
CA GLN A 281 -63.06 2.33 -10.26
C GLN A 281 -61.59 1.92 -10.06
N CYS A 282 -61.31 0.65 -10.34
CA CYS A 282 -59.99 0.08 -10.24
C CYS A 282 -59.35 -0.09 -11.61
N GLY A 283 -58.10 0.19 -11.72
CA GLY A 283 -57.34 0.03 -12.96
C GLY A 283 -55.82 -0.05 -12.70
N THR A 284 -55.12 -0.56 -13.68
CA THR A 284 -53.66 -0.63 -13.63
C THR A 284 -53.08 0.70 -14.10
N VAL A 285 -52.29 1.33 -13.25
CA VAL A 285 -51.55 2.57 -13.54
C VAL A 285 -50.07 2.26 -13.61
N ARG A 286 -49.44 2.73 -14.67
CA ARG A 286 -47.98 2.64 -14.82
C ARG A 286 -47.35 3.80 -14.07
N ARG A 287 -46.53 3.48 -13.04
CA ARG A 287 -45.78 4.46 -12.26
C ARG A 287 -44.27 4.26 -12.39
N GLU A 288 -43.53 5.34 -12.28
CA GLU A 288 -42.09 5.24 -12.19
C GLU A 288 -41.67 4.50 -10.88
N ASN A 289 -40.83 3.51 -11.03
CA ASN A 289 -40.35 2.72 -9.91
C ASN A 289 -39.40 3.56 -9.04
N PRO A 290 -39.72 3.82 -7.77
CA PRO A 290 -38.81 4.59 -6.89
C PRO A 290 -37.43 3.96 -6.75
N ALA A 291 -37.33 2.63 -6.80
CA ALA A 291 -36.08 1.90 -6.75
C ALA A 291 -35.17 2.16 -7.98
N PHE A 292 -35.80 2.47 -9.15
CA PHE A 292 -35.06 2.78 -10.38
C PHE A 292 -34.21 4.04 -10.22
N ARG A 293 -34.73 5.09 -9.62
CA ARG A 293 -33.99 6.34 -9.42
C ARG A 293 -32.80 6.14 -8.47
N ALA A 294 -33.01 5.38 -7.39
CA ALA A 294 -31.94 5.06 -6.46
C ALA A 294 -30.83 4.22 -7.13
N TRP A 295 -31.24 3.22 -7.92
CA TRP A 295 -30.33 2.39 -8.69
C TRP A 295 -29.58 3.20 -9.76
N GLU A 296 -30.26 4.06 -10.51
CA GLU A 296 -29.66 4.91 -11.54
C GLU A 296 -28.63 5.87 -10.93
N MET A 297 -28.97 6.48 -9.79
CA MET A 297 -28.04 7.37 -9.06
C MET A 297 -26.82 6.60 -8.58
N GLN A 298 -26.97 5.44 -7.98
CA GLN A 298 -25.89 4.58 -7.53
C GLN A 298 -24.99 4.16 -8.70
N ARG A 299 -25.58 3.77 -9.81
CA ARG A 299 -24.87 3.43 -11.04
C ARG A 299 -24.06 4.62 -11.59
N GLN A 300 -24.65 5.81 -11.59
CA GLN A 300 -23.97 7.02 -12.02
C GLN A 300 -22.76 7.33 -11.13
N MET A 301 -22.94 7.32 -9.81
CA MET A 301 -21.86 7.56 -8.85
C MET A 301 -20.73 6.55 -9.02
N TYR A 302 -21.05 5.29 -9.22
CA TYR A 302 -20.06 4.23 -9.44
C TYR A 302 -19.28 4.43 -10.76
N SER A 303 -19.98 4.73 -11.86
CA SER A 303 -19.37 5.05 -13.15
C SER A 303 -18.45 6.27 -13.08
N ASP A 304 -18.88 7.31 -12.35
CA ASP A 304 -18.10 8.53 -12.16
C ASP A 304 -16.83 8.27 -11.34
N ARG A 305 -16.93 7.42 -10.31
CA ARG A 305 -15.77 7.02 -9.51
C ARG A 305 -14.70 6.31 -10.33
N ILE A 306 -15.10 5.34 -11.18
CA ILE A 306 -14.17 4.65 -12.08
C ILE A 306 -13.55 5.64 -13.07
N ARG A 307 -14.38 6.48 -13.71
CA ARG A 307 -13.91 7.48 -14.66
C ARG A 307 -12.90 8.43 -14.03
N TYR A 308 -13.17 8.89 -12.80
CA TYR A 308 -12.26 9.76 -12.07
C TYR A 308 -10.92 9.08 -11.81
N ALA A 309 -10.92 7.84 -11.30
CA ALA A 309 -9.69 7.10 -11.02
C ALA A 309 -8.84 6.86 -12.29
N VAL A 310 -9.47 6.52 -13.42
CA VAL A 310 -8.76 6.33 -14.71
C VAL A 310 -8.22 7.66 -15.25
N SER A 311 -8.99 8.75 -15.14
CA SER A 311 -8.54 10.07 -15.57
C SER A 311 -7.39 10.61 -14.72
N SER A 312 -7.43 10.40 -13.40
CA SER A 312 -6.37 10.79 -12.47
C SER A 312 -5.07 10.01 -12.73
N LEU A 313 -5.19 8.71 -13.00
CA LEU A 313 -4.05 7.89 -13.43
C LEU A 313 -3.39 8.43 -14.71
N ASP A 314 -4.20 8.77 -15.73
CA ASP A 314 -3.71 9.34 -16.98
C ASP A 314 -2.96 10.67 -16.74
N GLU A 315 -3.46 11.51 -15.86
CA GLU A 315 -2.81 12.77 -15.46
C GLU A 315 -1.45 12.50 -14.78
N SER A 316 -1.41 11.57 -13.82
CA SER A 316 -0.19 11.22 -13.09
C SER A 316 0.89 10.63 -13.99
N VAL A 317 0.49 9.76 -14.93
CA VAL A 317 1.43 9.16 -15.91
C VAL A 317 1.99 10.23 -16.85
N ARG A 318 1.16 11.14 -17.37
CA ARG A 318 1.62 12.25 -18.22
C ARG A 318 2.53 13.20 -17.46
N ALA A 319 2.21 13.52 -16.20
CA ALA A 319 3.06 14.37 -15.37
C ALA A 319 4.42 13.71 -15.08
N ALA A 320 4.45 12.40 -14.80
CA ALA A 320 5.70 11.67 -14.60
C ALA A 320 6.56 11.64 -15.87
N GLN A 321 5.94 11.46 -17.04
CA GLN A 321 6.62 11.52 -18.32
C GLN A 321 7.21 12.91 -18.58
N ALA A 322 6.46 13.98 -18.32
CA ALA A 322 6.95 15.36 -18.49
C ALA A 322 8.17 15.65 -17.60
N VAL A 323 8.21 15.16 -16.38
CA VAL A 323 9.38 15.30 -15.48
C VAL A 323 10.63 14.66 -16.10
N LEU A 324 10.51 13.50 -16.73
CA LEU A 324 11.65 12.82 -17.40
C LEU A 324 12.06 13.52 -18.68
N GLU A 325 11.12 14.05 -19.46
CA GLU A 325 11.40 14.83 -20.68
C GLU A 325 12.12 16.14 -20.36
N GLU A 326 11.71 16.83 -19.29
CA GLU A 326 12.35 18.05 -18.81
C GLU A 326 13.73 17.78 -18.19
N ASN A 327 13.97 16.58 -17.66
CA ASN A 327 15.18 16.23 -16.93
C ASN A 327 15.79 14.91 -17.42
N PRO A 328 16.31 14.83 -18.65
CA PRO A 328 16.85 13.57 -19.21
C PRO A 328 18.05 13.01 -18.42
N ALA A 329 18.71 13.84 -17.63
CA ALA A 329 19.80 13.39 -16.75
C ALA A 329 19.33 12.35 -15.69
N LEU A 330 18.04 12.31 -15.37
CA LEU A 330 17.46 11.30 -14.47
C LEU A 330 17.52 9.87 -15.04
N LEU A 331 17.69 9.73 -16.34
CA LEU A 331 17.79 8.44 -17.03
C LEU A 331 19.25 7.97 -17.18
N LEU A 332 20.22 8.74 -16.67
CA LEU A 332 21.65 8.48 -16.86
C LEU A 332 22.35 8.26 -15.50
N GLY A 333 23.42 7.43 -15.52
CA GLY A 333 24.28 7.20 -14.36
C GLY A 333 23.86 6.01 -13.46
N GLU A 334 24.62 5.79 -12.41
CA GLU A 334 24.44 4.66 -11.47
C GLU A 334 23.09 4.68 -10.75
N ASN A 335 22.53 5.86 -10.52
CA ASN A 335 21.24 6.06 -9.87
C ASN A 335 20.14 6.40 -10.87
N ALA A 336 20.27 6.01 -12.15
CA ALA A 336 19.27 6.31 -13.16
C ALA A 336 17.89 5.73 -12.81
N ILE A 337 16.85 6.50 -13.12
CA ILE A 337 15.48 5.96 -13.10
C ILE A 337 15.39 4.96 -14.24
N SER A 338 15.05 3.70 -13.91
CA SER A 338 14.91 2.67 -14.92
C SER A 338 13.80 3.04 -15.91
N THR A 339 14.09 2.93 -17.19
CA THR A 339 13.09 3.11 -18.26
C THR A 339 11.94 2.11 -18.14
N SER A 340 12.17 0.94 -17.54
CA SER A 340 11.12 -0.04 -17.28
C SER A 340 10.00 0.53 -16.38
N ARG A 341 10.32 1.39 -15.41
CA ARG A 341 9.33 2.01 -14.53
C ARG A 341 8.32 2.89 -15.30
N MET A 342 8.78 3.61 -16.31
CA MET A 342 7.89 4.39 -17.16
C MET A 342 7.06 3.48 -18.07
N GLN A 343 7.66 2.41 -18.60
CA GLN A 343 6.94 1.40 -19.38
C GLN A 343 5.86 0.71 -18.54
N ASP A 344 6.14 0.39 -17.27
CA ASP A 344 5.17 -0.19 -16.34
C ASP A 344 3.99 0.76 -16.10
N LEU A 345 4.25 2.07 -15.90
CA LEU A 345 3.18 3.06 -15.75
C LEU A 345 2.30 3.16 -17.00
N GLN A 346 2.90 3.16 -18.20
CA GLN A 346 2.17 3.18 -19.46
C GLN A 346 1.35 1.90 -19.66
N ALA A 347 1.89 0.75 -19.27
CA ALA A 347 1.16 -0.52 -19.32
C ALA A 347 -0.05 -0.53 -18.35
N MET A 348 0.12 0.00 -17.13
CA MET A 348 -0.97 0.17 -16.16
C MET A 348 -2.07 1.09 -16.70
N GLN A 349 -1.71 2.23 -17.27
CA GLN A 349 -2.64 3.16 -17.91
C GLN A 349 -3.43 2.49 -19.03
N GLN A 350 -2.76 1.83 -19.96
CA GLN A 350 -3.41 1.12 -21.08
C GLN A 350 -4.33 -0.01 -20.58
N ARG A 351 -3.93 -0.72 -19.52
CA ARG A 351 -4.77 -1.75 -18.91
C ARG A 351 -6.02 -1.14 -18.30
N ALA A 352 -5.88 -0.09 -17.48
CA ALA A 352 -7.01 0.60 -16.86
C ALA A 352 -8.01 1.13 -17.91
N GLU A 353 -7.52 1.72 -19.01
CA GLU A 353 -8.38 2.19 -20.11
C GLU A 353 -9.12 1.05 -20.82
N ARG A 354 -8.43 -0.06 -21.11
CA ARG A 354 -9.08 -1.24 -21.72
C ARG A 354 -10.19 -1.80 -20.84
N ASP A 355 -9.91 -1.96 -19.55
CA ASP A 355 -10.85 -2.52 -18.58
C ASP A 355 -12.03 -1.56 -18.38
N TYR A 356 -11.79 -0.25 -18.34
CA TYR A 356 -12.85 0.76 -18.31
C TYR A 356 -13.76 0.71 -19.54
N ARG A 357 -13.21 0.57 -20.75
CA ARG A 357 -14.00 0.44 -21.98
C ARG A 357 -14.85 -0.83 -21.94
N ARG A 358 -14.30 -1.96 -21.45
CA ARG A 358 -15.06 -3.21 -21.29
C ARG A 358 -16.17 -3.07 -20.25
N SER A 359 -15.90 -2.46 -19.12
CA SER A 359 -16.89 -2.24 -18.07
C SER A 359 -18.07 -1.41 -18.57
N ARG A 360 -17.84 -0.38 -19.40
CA ARG A 360 -18.91 0.43 -20.01
C ARG A 360 -19.81 -0.34 -20.98
N MET A 361 -19.29 -1.37 -21.64
CA MET A 361 -20.08 -2.19 -22.58
C MET A 361 -20.97 -3.20 -21.85
N ASN A 362 -20.68 -3.54 -20.62
CA ASN A 362 -21.42 -4.50 -19.82
C ASN A 362 -22.54 -3.85 -18.97
N TRP A 363 -22.69 -2.52 -19.06
CA TRP A 363 -23.71 -1.72 -18.36
C TRP A 363 -24.72 -1.13 -19.34
#